data_ccc3a5789806766f1c5856b0ce427890
#
_entry.id   ccc3a5789806766f1c5856b0ce427890
#
_cell.length_a   1.000
_cell.length_b   1.000
_cell.length_c   1.000
_cell.angle_alpha   90.00
_cell.angle_beta   90.00
_cell.angle_gamma   90.00
#
_symmetry.space_group_name_H-M   'P 1'
#
loop_
_entity.id
_entity.type
_entity.pdbx_description
1 polymer ?
#
loop_
_entity_poly.entity_id
_entity_poly.type
_entity_poly.pdbx_seq_one_letter_code
_entity_poly.pdbx_strand_id
1 'polypeptide(L)'
;MRAHPRDSSLETASRRSSAGFMALLAGVTALAPFSLQIFLPALPAIQTGFGVSTGIAQLALSLSILANAVANLAYGPLSDRLGRRPVLLVGLAAFIVGSLGCALAPTIHLLVAGRIVQSIGGAAGMVLARAIVRDLYDRERSASIIAYLTMAMVVAPMMAPTVGAVLIDVASWRAIFFMSAGIGVVLGWQIAFRLDETRPRQATRVGGPLAGAGALLRSGPFWSYVLQSTFGICVFFAFISGAPYFMMNVLGRSAPEYGLWFILVSVAFMAGNLVAGRMSGRIGLDRMVLAGSLLAVAGSWLAFALLLGATWAPLALFAPMMAVALGNGFSVPNAQAGAVSVEPLLAGTASGIAGFSQMFVAALVTQAVGVLQDGTPYPMAAFMAACAALSFLGFVLPRRWAARGA
;
A
#
# COMPACT_ATOMS: atom_id res chain seq x y z
N MET A 1 3.53 9.72 51.73
CA MET A 1 3.37 8.37 51.18
C MET A 1 3.93 8.39 49.75
N ARG A 2 5.17 7.94 49.52
CA ARG A 2 5.81 7.93 48.19
C ARG A 2 5.46 6.60 47.53
N ALA A 3 4.77 6.63 46.37
CA ALA A 3 4.47 5.45 45.60
C ALA A 3 5.73 4.68 45.23
N HIS A 4 5.69 3.36 45.36
CA HIS A 4 6.82 2.47 45.11
C HIS A 4 7.13 2.43 43.59
N PRO A 5 8.41 2.52 43.16
CA PRO A 5 8.79 2.49 41.71
C PRO A 5 8.33 1.23 40.95
N ARG A 6 7.96 0.16 41.65
CA ARG A 6 7.44 -1.11 41.05
C ARG A 6 6.03 -1.00 40.53
N ASP A 7 5.17 -0.15 41.09
CA ASP A 7 3.77 -0.02 40.62
C ASP A 7 3.68 0.70 39.27
N SER A 8 4.55 1.70 39.04
CA SER A 8 4.58 2.44 37.76
C SER A 8 5.06 1.58 36.58
N SER A 9 5.94 0.61 36.82
CA SER A 9 6.46 -0.31 35.77
C SER A 9 5.44 -1.38 35.38
N LEU A 10 4.64 -1.86 36.33
CA LEU A 10 3.58 -2.85 36.08
C LEU A 10 2.36 -2.21 35.39
N GLU A 11 2.00 -0.98 35.76
CA GLU A 11 0.95 -0.23 35.05
C GLU A 11 1.34 0.12 33.60
N THR A 12 2.59 0.52 33.36
CA THR A 12 3.12 0.79 32.02
C THR A 12 3.18 -0.50 31.18
N ALA A 13 3.59 -1.62 31.74
CA ALA A 13 3.60 -2.92 31.06
C ALA A 13 2.17 -3.40 30.74
N SER A 14 1.22 -3.22 31.64
CA SER A 14 -0.21 -3.54 31.44
C SER A 14 -0.84 -2.66 30.36
N ARG A 15 -0.57 -1.36 30.34
CA ARG A 15 -1.04 -0.44 29.29
C ARG A 15 -0.48 -0.78 27.91
N ARG A 16 0.76 -1.22 27.82
CA ARG A 16 1.43 -1.62 26.57
C ARG A 16 0.88 -2.92 25.99
N SER A 17 0.37 -3.84 26.80
CA SER A 17 -0.26 -5.09 26.33
C SER A 17 -1.75 -4.97 26.09
N SER A 18 -2.35 -3.79 26.25
CA SER A 18 -3.79 -3.60 26.10
C SER A 18 -4.24 -3.70 24.64
N ALA A 19 -5.40 -4.32 24.39
CA ALA A 19 -6.03 -4.38 23.08
C ALA A 19 -6.21 -2.99 22.44
N GLY A 20 -6.42 -1.96 23.26
CA GLY A 20 -6.53 -0.57 22.81
C GLY A 20 -5.22 0.00 22.23
N PHE A 21 -4.05 -0.38 22.77
CA PHE A 21 -2.77 0.04 22.22
C PHE A 21 -2.47 -0.67 20.88
N MET A 22 -2.82 -1.96 20.77
CA MET A 22 -2.71 -2.70 19.53
C MET A 22 -3.62 -2.11 18.43
N ALA A 23 -4.87 -1.79 18.77
CA ALA A 23 -5.80 -1.13 17.85
C ALA A 23 -5.29 0.24 17.40
N LEU A 24 -4.64 1.01 18.30
CA LEU A 24 -4.02 2.28 17.96
C LEU A 24 -2.89 2.12 16.94
N LEU A 25 -1.96 1.18 17.18
CA LEU A 25 -0.87 0.90 16.23
C LEU A 25 -1.40 0.37 14.88
N ALA A 26 -2.44 -0.47 14.91
CA ALA A 26 -3.11 -0.95 13.71
C ALA A 26 -3.76 0.21 12.93
N GLY A 27 -4.44 1.12 13.63
CA GLY A 27 -5.07 2.30 13.03
C GLY A 27 -4.06 3.23 12.34
N VAL A 28 -2.95 3.58 13.01
CA VAL A 28 -1.93 4.44 12.37
C VAL A 28 -1.23 3.73 11.20
N THR A 29 -1.05 2.40 11.28
CA THR A 29 -0.46 1.61 10.18
C THR A 29 -1.37 1.57 8.96
N ALA A 30 -2.67 1.43 9.17
CA ALA A 30 -3.68 1.33 8.11
C ALA A 30 -4.06 2.70 7.50
N LEU A 31 -3.70 3.81 8.14
CA LEU A 31 -4.16 5.16 7.77
C LEU A 31 -3.80 5.54 6.33
N ALA A 32 -2.53 5.33 5.91
CA ALA A 32 -2.09 5.66 4.56
C ALA A 32 -2.77 4.79 3.49
N PRO A 33 -2.78 3.44 3.58
CA PRO A 33 -3.46 2.61 2.59
C PRO A 33 -4.98 2.83 2.58
N PHE A 34 -5.61 3.09 3.72
CA PHE A 34 -7.03 3.44 3.79
C PHE A 34 -7.30 4.77 3.06
N SER A 35 -6.51 5.83 3.34
CA SER A 35 -6.64 7.13 2.71
C SER A 35 -6.42 7.09 1.18
N LEU A 36 -5.57 6.19 0.70
CA LEU A 36 -5.37 5.98 -0.73
C LEU A 36 -6.60 5.37 -1.39
N GLN A 37 -7.17 4.35 -0.77
CA GLN A 37 -8.27 3.57 -1.36
C GLN A 37 -9.63 4.28 -1.27
N ILE A 38 -9.90 5.01 -0.17
CA ILE A 38 -11.15 5.76 -0.01
C ILE A 38 -11.29 6.88 -1.06
N PHE A 39 -10.17 7.34 -1.59
CA PHE A 39 -10.10 8.39 -2.61
C PHE A 39 -10.51 7.90 -4.01
N LEU A 40 -10.38 6.59 -4.31
CA LEU A 40 -10.56 6.07 -5.67
C LEU A 40 -11.93 6.37 -6.27
N PRO A 41 -13.07 6.14 -5.59
CA PRO A 41 -14.38 6.45 -6.16
C PRO A 41 -14.61 7.96 -6.33
N ALA A 42 -13.79 8.82 -5.73
CA ALA A 42 -13.90 10.27 -5.88
C ALA A 42 -13.24 10.82 -7.15
N LEU A 43 -12.34 10.08 -7.80
CA LEU A 43 -11.59 10.54 -8.96
C LEU A 43 -12.49 11.09 -10.10
N PRO A 44 -13.56 10.38 -10.55
CA PRO A 44 -14.43 10.91 -11.57
C PRO A 44 -15.18 12.19 -11.16
N ALA A 45 -15.65 12.27 -9.90
CA ALA A 45 -16.32 13.45 -9.38
C ALA A 45 -15.37 14.65 -9.25
N ILE A 46 -14.11 14.43 -8.91
CA ILE A 46 -13.06 15.44 -8.85
C ILE A 46 -12.74 15.94 -10.26
N GLN A 47 -12.59 15.03 -11.23
CA GLN A 47 -12.36 15.39 -12.63
C GLN A 47 -13.44 16.31 -13.16
N THR A 48 -14.70 15.94 -12.99
CA THR A 48 -15.85 16.75 -13.45
C THR A 48 -15.98 18.04 -12.66
N GLY A 49 -15.80 18.00 -11.34
CA GLY A 49 -15.94 19.17 -10.45
C GLY A 49 -14.90 20.28 -10.69
N PHE A 50 -13.69 19.93 -11.14
CA PHE A 50 -12.67 20.90 -11.51
C PHE A 50 -12.56 21.13 -13.02
N GLY A 51 -13.31 20.40 -13.86
CA GLY A 51 -13.27 20.54 -15.31
C GLY A 51 -11.90 20.21 -15.93
N VAL A 52 -11.17 19.24 -15.38
CA VAL A 52 -9.82 18.87 -15.81
C VAL A 52 -9.80 17.53 -16.54
N SER A 53 -8.72 17.27 -17.28
CA SER A 53 -8.51 15.95 -17.91
C SER A 53 -8.28 14.86 -16.85
N THR A 54 -8.55 13.61 -17.23
CA THR A 54 -8.31 12.43 -16.37
C THR A 54 -6.86 12.35 -15.92
N GLY A 55 -5.90 12.65 -16.81
CA GLY A 55 -4.47 12.67 -16.48
C GLY A 55 -4.10 13.68 -15.39
N ILE A 56 -4.75 14.86 -15.38
CA ILE A 56 -4.54 15.90 -14.35
C ILE A 56 -5.18 15.44 -13.02
N ALA A 57 -6.39 14.91 -13.03
CA ALA A 57 -7.02 14.38 -11.82
C ALA A 57 -6.21 13.21 -11.24
N GLN A 58 -5.62 12.37 -12.09
CA GLN A 58 -4.79 11.23 -11.70
C GLN A 58 -3.49 11.62 -10.99
N LEU A 59 -2.97 12.86 -11.18
CA LEU A 59 -1.83 13.38 -10.42
C LEU A 59 -2.08 13.34 -8.91
N ALA A 60 -3.32 13.52 -8.47
CA ALA A 60 -3.67 13.43 -7.05
C ALA A 60 -3.44 12.02 -6.48
N LEU A 61 -3.47 10.97 -7.30
CA LEU A 61 -3.19 9.61 -6.91
C LEU A 61 -1.71 9.26 -7.12
N SER A 62 -1.17 9.48 -8.31
CA SER A 62 0.18 9.08 -8.68
C SER A 62 1.27 9.79 -7.87
N LEU A 63 1.16 11.11 -7.67
CA LEU A 63 2.10 11.87 -6.85
C LEU A 63 1.96 11.53 -5.36
N SER A 64 0.77 11.14 -4.89
CA SER A 64 0.57 10.62 -3.54
C SER A 64 1.32 9.31 -3.30
N ILE A 65 1.26 8.39 -4.27
CA ILE A 65 1.98 7.11 -4.21
C ILE A 65 3.49 7.36 -4.20
N LEU A 66 3.97 8.25 -5.07
CA LEU A 66 5.38 8.62 -5.14
C LEU A 66 5.86 9.29 -3.84
N ALA A 67 5.07 10.22 -3.31
CA ALA A 67 5.36 10.89 -2.03
C ALA A 67 5.43 9.90 -0.87
N ASN A 68 4.53 8.90 -0.84
CA ASN A 68 4.55 7.81 0.14
C ASN A 68 5.84 6.98 0.00
N ALA A 69 6.26 6.65 -1.23
CA ALA A 69 7.47 5.88 -1.50
C ALA A 69 8.73 6.58 -0.93
N VAL A 70 8.86 7.87 -1.21
CA VAL A 70 10.00 8.69 -0.72
C VAL A 70 9.96 8.84 0.80
N ALA A 71 8.79 9.12 1.36
CA ALA A 71 8.59 9.28 2.79
C ALA A 71 8.93 8.00 3.57
N ASN A 72 8.57 6.83 3.06
CA ASN A 72 8.90 5.54 3.66
C ASN A 72 10.43 5.33 3.82
N LEU A 73 11.24 5.81 2.88
CA LEU A 73 12.70 5.75 2.99
C LEU A 73 13.24 6.70 4.06
N ALA A 74 12.61 7.86 4.23
CA ALA A 74 13.08 8.91 5.13
C ALA A 74 12.70 8.67 6.59
N TYR A 75 11.52 8.11 6.89
CA TYR A 75 11.01 8.02 8.26
C TYR A 75 11.83 7.10 9.18
N GLY A 76 12.41 6.03 8.66
CA GLY A 76 13.30 5.16 9.46
C GLY A 76 14.45 5.96 10.08
N PRO A 77 15.38 6.47 9.26
CA PRO A 77 16.52 7.27 9.73
C PRO A 77 16.12 8.51 10.54
N LEU A 78 15.03 9.19 10.13
CA LEU A 78 14.56 10.39 10.82
C LEU A 78 14.12 10.09 12.26
N SER A 79 13.35 9.01 12.44
CA SER A 79 12.86 8.59 13.75
C SER A 79 13.95 7.98 14.64
N ASP A 80 14.99 7.41 14.03
CA ASP A 80 16.19 6.96 14.77
C ASP A 80 16.95 8.15 15.39
N ARG A 81 16.88 9.33 14.76
CA ARG A 81 17.55 10.55 15.23
C ARG A 81 16.70 11.38 16.17
N LEU A 82 15.45 11.64 15.82
CA LEU A 82 14.57 12.58 16.51
C LEU A 82 13.66 11.92 17.54
N GLY A 83 13.55 10.58 17.54
CA GLY A 83 12.62 9.82 18.38
C GLY A 83 11.38 9.35 17.61
N ARG A 84 10.79 8.25 18.10
CA ARG A 84 9.63 7.62 17.43
C ARG A 84 8.37 8.48 17.58
N ARG A 85 8.08 8.90 18.81
CA ARG A 85 6.88 9.65 19.17
C ARG A 85 6.79 11.01 18.47
N PRO A 86 7.80 11.92 18.53
CA PRO A 86 7.71 13.23 17.90
C PRO A 86 7.59 13.13 16.38
N VAL A 87 8.32 12.21 15.72
CA VAL A 87 8.24 12.02 14.27
C VAL A 87 6.86 11.49 13.85
N LEU A 88 6.26 10.58 14.63
CA LEU A 88 4.91 10.08 14.37
C LEU A 88 3.86 11.19 14.52
N LEU A 89 3.97 12.01 15.57
CA LEU A 89 3.05 13.14 15.79
C LEU A 89 3.14 14.19 14.68
N VAL A 90 4.36 14.55 14.24
CA VAL A 90 4.56 15.45 13.09
C VAL A 90 3.98 14.84 11.81
N GLY A 91 4.18 13.53 11.60
CA GLY A 91 3.55 12.82 10.46
C GLY A 91 2.03 12.89 10.52
N LEU A 92 1.41 12.62 11.67
CA LEU A 92 -0.05 12.72 11.83
C LEU A 92 -0.55 14.16 11.66
N ALA A 93 0.17 15.16 12.15
CA ALA A 93 -0.16 16.56 11.91
C ALA A 93 -0.11 16.91 10.41
N ALA A 94 0.93 16.46 9.68
CA ALA A 94 1.02 16.62 8.23
C ALA A 94 -0.16 15.91 7.51
N PHE A 95 -0.53 14.70 7.96
CA PHE A 95 -1.69 13.98 7.42
C PHE A 95 -3.00 14.77 7.60
N ILE A 96 -3.22 15.33 8.78
CA ILE A 96 -4.42 16.14 9.09
C ILE A 96 -4.43 17.42 8.24
N VAL A 97 -3.32 18.16 8.20
CA VAL A 97 -3.21 19.39 7.41
C VAL A 97 -3.41 19.11 5.93
N GLY A 98 -2.78 18.05 5.40
CA GLY A 98 -2.96 17.63 4.02
C GLY A 98 -4.41 17.24 3.71
N SER A 99 -5.07 16.52 4.63
CA SER A 99 -6.49 16.13 4.50
C SER A 99 -7.40 17.36 4.47
N LEU A 100 -7.21 18.31 5.39
CA LEU A 100 -7.97 19.56 5.40
C LEU A 100 -7.70 20.42 4.15
N GLY A 101 -6.43 20.46 3.71
CA GLY A 101 -6.06 21.11 2.47
C GLY A 101 -6.79 20.54 1.25
N CYS A 102 -6.95 19.20 1.19
CA CYS A 102 -7.74 18.55 0.14
C CYS A 102 -9.23 18.85 0.25
N ALA A 103 -9.80 18.80 1.48
CA ALA A 103 -11.22 19.04 1.71
C ALA A 103 -11.63 20.46 1.30
N LEU A 104 -10.77 21.44 1.54
CA LEU A 104 -11.00 22.87 1.29
C LEU A 104 -10.43 23.34 -0.05
N ALA A 105 -9.86 22.47 -0.87
CA ALA A 105 -9.21 22.82 -2.11
C ALA A 105 -10.15 23.53 -3.10
N PRO A 106 -9.86 24.78 -3.52
CA PRO A 106 -10.58 25.48 -4.56
C PRO A 106 -10.09 25.14 -5.97
N THR A 107 -8.89 24.56 -6.09
CA THR A 107 -8.26 24.17 -7.36
C THR A 107 -7.68 22.77 -7.29
N ILE A 108 -7.55 22.13 -8.44
CA ILE A 108 -6.94 20.80 -8.54
C ILE A 108 -5.47 20.81 -8.07
N HIS A 109 -4.72 21.86 -8.30
CA HIS A 109 -3.33 22.00 -7.88
C HIS A 109 -3.19 21.99 -6.36
N LEU A 110 -4.09 22.68 -5.64
CA LEU A 110 -4.09 22.66 -4.18
C LEU A 110 -4.53 21.28 -3.64
N LEU A 111 -5.47 20.62 -4.30
CA LEU A 111 -5.85 19.25 -3.97
C LEU A 111 -4.67 18.30 -4.13
N VAL A 112 -3.94 18.38 -5.24
CA VAL A 112 -2.73 17.55 -5.48
C VAL A 112 -1.66 17.84 -4.41
N ALA A 113 -1.38 19.10 -4.10
CA ALA A 113 -0.43 19.47 -3.04
C ALA A 113 -0.87 18.94 -1.67
N GLY A 114 -2.14 19.08 -1.32
CA GLY A 114 -2.72 18.52 -0.10
C GLY A 114 -2.57 16.99 -0.04
N ARG A 115 -2.80 16.30 -1.16
CA ARG A 115 -2.62 14.84 -1.27
C ARG A 115 -1.17 14.41 -1.07
N ILE A 116 -0.20 15.15 -1.58
CA ILE A 116 1.24 14.88 -1.34
C ILE A 116 1.54 14.99 0.15
N VAL A 117 1.14 16.09 0.81
CA VAL A 117 1.36 16.32 2.24
C VAL A 117 0.65 15.25 3.08
N GLN A 118 -0.59 14.92 2.75
CA GLN A 118 -1.36 13.85 3.40
C GLN A 118 -0.63 12.49 3.30
N SER A 119 -0.12 12.15 2.11
CA SER A 119 0.55 10.86 1.88
C SER A 119 1.91 10.78 2.59
N ILE A 120 2.69 11.87 2.60
CA ILE A 120 3.91 11.96 3.42
C ILE A 120 3.55 11.69 4.88
N GLY A 121 2.55 12.39 5.42
CA GLY A 121 2.14 12.24 6.80
C GLY A 121 1.67 10.83 7.16
N GLY A 122 0.85 10.21 6.30
CA GLY A 122 0.33 8.86 6.51
C GLY A 122 1.41 7.76 6.50
N ALA A 123 2.47 7.93 5.71
CA ALA A 123 3.60 7.01 5.62
C ALA A 123 4.31 6.83 6.97
N ALA A 124 4.31 7.85 7.85
CA ALA A 124 4.90 7.77 9.19
C ALA A 124 4.31 6.60 10.00
N GLY A 125 2.99 6.41 9.96
CA GLY A 125 2.31 5.33 10.68
C GLY A 125 2.77 3.95 10.25
N MET A 126 2.91 3.71 8.95
CA MET A 126 3.35 2.40 8.42
C MET A 126 4.76 2.01 8.87
N VAL A 127 5.69 2.97 8.87
CA VAL A 127 7.10 2.73 9.21
C VAL A 127 7.29 2.68 10.71
N LEU A 128 6.75 3.67 11.42
CA LEU A 128 7.04 3.86 12.84
C LEU A 128 6.30 2.87 13.74
N ALA A 129 5.08 2.44 13.39
CA ALA A 129 4.40 1.40 14.16
C ALA A 129 5.20 0.11 14.25
N ARG A 130 5.83 -0.33 13.16
CA ARG A 130 6.70 -1.51 13.15
C ARG A 130 7.99 -1.28 13.96
N ALA A 131 8.54 -0.07 13.93
CA ALA A 131 9.71 0.30 14.73
C ALA A 131 9.37 0.29 16.22
N ILE A 132 8.26 0.93 16.61
CA ILE A 132 7.75 0.97 17.99
C ILE A 132 7.53 -0.45 18.55
N VAL A 133 6.92 -1.33 17.76
CA VAL A 133 6.74 -2.73 18.17
C VAL A 133 8.06 -3.43 18.44
N ARG A 134 9.06 -3.25 17.57
CA ARG A 134 10.40 -3.82 17.77
C ARG A 134 11.16 -3.23 18.95
N ASP A 135 10.89 -1.97 19.29
CA ASP A 135 11.52 -1.29 20.43
C ASP A 135 10.89 -1.73 21.77
N LEU A 136 9.61 -2.15 21.78
CA LEU A 136 8.83 -2.45 22.99
C LEU A 136 8.74 -3.94 23.35
N TYR A 137 8.87 -4.84 22.37
CA TYR A 137 8.59 -6.26 22.55
C TYR A 137 9.79 -7.13 22.10
N ASP A 138 9.91 -8.31 22.68
CA ASP A 138 10.85 -9.33 22.22
C ASP A 138 10.57 -9.77 20.79
N ARG A 139 11.49 -10.56 20.22
CA ARG A 139 11.44 -10.97 18.81
C ARG A 139 10.17 -11.76 18.45
N GLU A 140 9.73 -12.65 19.32
CA GLU A 140 8.60 -13.54 19.07
C GLU A 140 7.28 -12.78 19.13
N ARG A 141 7.10 -11.97 20.15
CA ARG A 141 5.92 -11.14 20.33
C ARG A 141 5.84 -10.02 19.29
N SER A 142 6.97 -9.43 18.91
CA SER A 142 7.05 -8.46 17.82
C SER A 142 6.57 -9.07 16.50
N ALA A 143 6.98 -10.30 16.17
CA ALA A 143 6.53 -10.97 14.95
C ALA A 143 5.01 -11.15 14.93
N SER A 144 4.41 -11.57 16.05
CA SER A 144 2.96 -11.74 16.18
C SER A 144 2.22 -10.40 16.00
N ILE A 145 2.69 -9.33 16.67
CA ILE A 145 2.05 -8.00 16.59
C ILE A 145 2.17 -7.44 15.18
N ILE A 146 3.35 -7.53 14.54
CA ILE A 146 3.54 -7.08 13.16
C ILE A 146 2.61 -7.82 12.19
N ALA A 147 2.30 -9.09 12.44
CA ALA A 147 1.30 -9.82 11.66
C ALA A 147 -0.10 -9.21 11.79
N TYR A 148 -0.53 -8.80 13.00
CA TYR A 148 -1.78 -8.07 13.19
C TYR A 148 -1.78 -6.70 12.51
N LEU A 149 -0.70 -5.95 12.58
CA LEU A 149 -0.56 -4.68 11.87
C LEU A 149 -0.66 -4.87 10.34
N THR A 150 -0.05 -5.92 9.83
CA THR A 150 -0.12 -6.28 8.41
C THR A 150 -1.54 -6.66 8.01
N MET A 151 -2.27 -7.39 8.85
CA MET A 151 -3.68 -7.69 8.61
C MET A 151 -4.53 -6.42 8.54
N ALA A 152 -4.32 -5.45 9.44
CA ALA A 152 -5.01 -4.17 9.39
C ALA A 152 -4.75 -3.39 8.10
N MET A 153 -3.52 -3.46 7.56
CA MET A 153 -3.13 -2.87 6.26
C MET A 153 -3.85 -3.51 5.07
N VAL A 154 -4.33 -4.74 5.21
CA VAL A 154 -5.10 -5.43 4.16
C VAL A 154 -6.59 -5.17 4.32
N VAL A 155 -7.11 -5.29 5.53
CA VAL A 155 -8.56 -5.19 5.82
C VAL A 155 -9.08 -3.76 5.66
N ALA A 156 -8.35 -2.75 6.15
CA ALA A 156 -8.82 -1.37 6.09
C ALA A 156 -8.99 -0.85 4.63
N PRO A 157 -8.05 -1.08 3.71
CA PRO A 157 -8.25 -0.74 2.30
C PRO A 157 -9.40 -1.48 1.61
N MET A 158 -9.75 -2.69 2.06
CA MET A 158 -10.87 -3.44 1.48
C MET A 158 -12.21 -2.71 1.65
N MET A 159 -12.42 -2.10 2.80
CA MET A 159 -13.65 -1.38 3.13
C MET A 159 -13.64 0.07 2.59
N ALA A 160 -12.45 0.62 2.38
CA ALA A 160 -12.28 2.03 2.08
C ALA A 160 -13.02 2.51 0.82
N PRO A 161 -12.97 1.84 -0.35
CA PRO A 161 -13.71 2.29 -1.53
C PRO A 161 -15.22 2.30 -1.32
N THR A 162 -15.77 1.32 -0.61
CA THR A 162 -17.20 1.26 -0.29
C THR A 162 -17.60 2.41 0.62
N VAL A 163 -16.82 2.66 1.68
CA VAL A 163 -17.04 3.80 2.59
C VAL A 163 -16.94 5.13 1.83
N GLY A 164 -15.92 5.27 0.98
CA GLY A 164 -15.72 6.45 0.13
C GLY A 164 -16.90 6.67 -0.82
N ALA A 165 -17.36 5.61 -1.48
CA ALA A 165 -18.50 5.66 -2.39
C ALA A 165 -19.79 6.12 -1.71
N VAL A 166 -20.11 5.58 -0.52
CA VAL A 166 -21.27 6.01 0.27
C VAL A 166 -21.14 7.48 0.69
N LEU A 167 -19.97 7.92 1.15
CA LEU A 167 -19.75 9.31 1.52
C LEU A 167 -19.92 10.29 0.36
N ILE A 168 -19.52 9.89 -0.85
CA ILE A 168 -19.69 10.69 -2.05
C ILE A 168 -21.18 10.82 -2.40
N ASP A 169 -21.92 9.72 -2.29
CA ASP A 169 -23.34 9.65 -2.62
C ASP A 169 -24.20 10.50 -1.67
N VAL A 170 -23.95 10.39 -0.33
CA VAL A 170 -24.75 11.09 0.69
C VAL A 170 -24.32 12.54 0.94
N ALA A 171 -23.09 12.93 0.57
CA ALA A 171 -22.58 14.27 0.86
C ALA A 171 -21.79 14.84 -0.32
N SER A 172 -20.52 14.53 -0.44
CA SER A 172 -19.64 14.93 -1.55
C SER A 172 -18.27 14.25 -1.45
N TRP A 173 -17.47 14.31 -2.51
CA TRP A 173 -16.09 13.84 -2.48
C TRP A 173 -15.21 14.53 -1.39
N ARG A 174 -15.56 15.73 -0.94
CA ARG A 174 -14.86 16.46 0.13
C ARG A 174 -15.03 15.77 1.49
N ALA A 175 -16.15 15.09 1.72
CA ALA A 175 -16.43 14.38 2.99
C ALA A 175 -15.39 13.30 3.32
N ILE A 176 -14.82 12.64 2.31
CA ILE A 176 -13.77 11.63 2.53
C ILE A 176 -12.52 12.22 3.18
N PHE A 177 -12.19 13.45 2.85
CA PHE A 177 -11.02 14.15 3.40
C PHE A 177 -11.30 14.68 4.81
N PHE A 178 -12.51 15.18 5.09
CA PHE A 178 -12.92 15.53 6.45
C PHE A 178 -12.92 14.32 7.37
N MET A 179 -13.44 13.18 6.90
CA MET A 179 -13.38 11.93 7.66
C MET A 179 -11.94 11.49 7.90
N SER A 180 -11.07 11.55 6.89
CA SER A 180 -9.65 11.23 7.01
C SER A 180 -8.97 12.14 8.05
N ALA A 181 -9.23 13.44 8.02
CA ALA A 181 -8.72 14.39 9.01
C ALA A 181 -9.21 14.04 10.42
N GLY A 182 -10.48 13.72 10.59
CA GLY A 182 -11.07 13.29 11.88
C GLY A 182 -10.41 12.04 12.43
N ILE A 183 -10.19 11.02 11.60
CA ILE A 183 -9.44 9.81 11.98
C ILE A 183 -8.01 10.20 12.41
N GLY A 184 -7.34 11.05 11.63
CA GLY A 184 -6.00 11.53 11.95
C GLY A 184 -5.93 12.25 13.30
N VAL A 185 -6.91 13.11 13.61
CA VAL A 185 -7.03 13.81 14.90
C VAL A 185 -7.21 12.82 16.06
N VAL A 186 -8.11 11.86 15.93
CA VAL A 186 -8.34 10.83 16.96
C VAL A 186 -7.10 10.02 17.23
N LEU A 187 -6.41 9.55 16.17
CA LEU A 187 -5.18 8.79 16.30
C LEU A 187 -4.04 9.66 16.88
N GLY A 188 -3.90 10.89 16.43
CA GLY A 188 -2.89 11.84 16.93
C GLY A 188 -3.08 12.15 18.39
N TRP A 189 -4.33 12.39 18.82
CA TRP A 189 -4.68 12.58 20.23
C TRP A 189 -4.33 11.36 21.08
N GLN A 190 -4.70 10.14 20.62
CA GLN A 190 -4.37 8.92 21.35
C GLN A 190 -2.84 8.69 21.44
N ILE A 191 -2.10 8.93 20.36
CA ILE A 191 -0.61 8.86 20.37
C ILE A 191 -0.01 9.86 21.34
N ALA A 192 -0.51 11.10 21.34
CA ALA A 192 0.00 12.14 22.24
C ALA A 192 -0.16 11.78 23.73
N PHE A 193 -1.26 11.08 24.10
CA PHE A 193 -1.55 10.78 25.52
C PHE A 193 -1.20 9.35 25.94
N ARG A 194 -1.02 8.39 25.01
CA ARG A 194 -0.80 6.98 25.34
C ARG A 194 0.56 6.43 24.94
N LEU A 195 1.28 7.10 24.02
CA LEU A 195 2.58 6.63 23.57
C LEU A 195 3.69 7.44 24.22
N ASP A 196 4.50 6.76 25.03
CA ASP A 196 5.78 7.30 25.48
C ASP A 196 6.87 7.17 24.40
N GLU A 197 7.98 7.89 24.55
CA GLU A 197 9.12 7.72 23.66
C GLU A 197 9.72 6.32 23.82
N THR A 198 9.86 5.61 22.70
CA THR A 198 10.30 4.20 22.68
C THR A 198 11.71 4.02 22.14
N ARG A 199 12.33 5.08 21.65
CA ARG A 199 13.69 5.03 21.08
C ARG A 199 14.70 4.44 22.07
N PRO A 200 15.45 3.38 21.70
CA PRO A 200 16.54 2.87 22.51
C PRO A 200 17.66 3.92 22.64
N ARG A 201 18.16 4.17 23.85
CA ARG A 201 19.20 5.18 24.11
C ARG A 201 20.57 4.90 23.44
N GLN A 202 20.78 3.71 22.86
CA GLN A 202 22.07 3.24 22.34
C GLN A 202 22.02 2.64 20.92
N ALA A 203 21.13 3.06 20.04
CA ALA A 203 21.13 2.56 18.67
C ALA A 203 22.20 3.27 17.83
N THR A 204 23.45 2.85 17.96
CA THR A 204 24.52 3.17 17.00
C THR A 204 24.38 2.24 15.80
N ARG A 205 23.79 2.71 14.71
CA ARG A 205 23.90 2.01 13.41
C ARG A 205 25.34 2.12 12.91
N VAL A 206 26.03 1.00 12.85
CA VAL A 206 27.28 0.86 12.09
C VAL A 206 26.90 0.70 10.61
N GLY A 207 27.13 1.75 9.82
CA GLY A 207 26.89 1.74 8.38
C GLY A 207 25.76 2.67 7.91
N GLY A 208 25.97 3.34 6.76
CA GLY A 208 24.96 4.20 6.13
C GLY A 208 23.76 3.38 5.58
N PRO A 209 22.62 4.04 5.28
CA PRO A 209 21.40 3.36 4.82
C PRO A 209 21.53 2.56 3.53
N LEU A 210 22.62 2.73 2.78
CA LEU A 210 22.93 2.03 1.52
C LEU A 210 24.18 1.16 1.62
N ALA A 211 24.72 0.91 2.84
CA ALA A 211 25.86 0.03 3.00
C ALA A 211 25.52 -1.38 2.50
N GLY A 212 26.29 -1.89 1.54
CA GLY A 212 26.04 -3.20 0.91
C GLY A 212 25.01 -3.21 -0.23
N ALA A 213 24.36 -2.09 -0.57
CA ALA A 213 23.37 -2.03 -1.68
C ALA A 213 23.97 -2.51 -3.02
N GLY A 214 25.27 -2.27 -3.26
CA GLY A 214 25.95 -2.69 -4.49
C GLY A 214 25.93 -4.21 -4.73
N ALA A 215 25.99 -5.01 -3.67
CA ALA A 215 25.90 -6.47 -3.77
C ALA A 215 24.48 -6.91 -4.20
N LEU A 216 23.42 -6.33 -3.57
CA LEU A 216 22.04 -6.61 -3.92
C LEU A 216 21.69 -6.18 -5.35
N LEU A 217 22.17 -5.00 -5.77
CA LEU A 217 21.92 -4.46 -7.11
C LEU A 217 22.54 -5.32 -8.24
N ARG A 218 23.57 -6.11 -7.94
CA ARG A 218 24.19 -7.06 -8.86
C ARG A 218 23.61 -8.47 -8.79
N SER A 219 22.72 -8.74 -7.83
CA SER A 219 22.15 -10.07 -7.61
C SER A 219 20.96 -10.33 -8.54
N GLY A 220 21.09 -11.26 -9.48
CA GLY A 220 20.00 -11.72 -10.35
C GLY A 220 18.81 -12.30 -9.56
N PRO A 221 19.03 -13.20 -8.56
CA PRO A 221 17.97 -13.70 -7.69
C PRO A 221 17.21 -12.59 -6.95
N PHE A 222 17.89 -11.56 -6.46
CA PHE A 222 17.25 -10.41 -5.82
C PHE A 222 16.30 -9.70 -6.79
N TRP A 223 16.79 -9.34 -7.98
CA TRP A 223 15.97 -8.66 -8.97
C TRP A 223 14.82 -9.50 -9.49
N SER A 224 14.93 -10.82 -9.53
CA SER A 224 13.80 -11.68 -9.91
C SER A 224 12.61 -11.52 -8.98
N TYR A 225 12.85 -11.45 -7.69
CA TYR A 225 11.79 -11.23 -6.71
C TYR A 225 11.28 -9.78 -6.70
N VAL A 226 12.20 -8.81 -6.81
CA VAL A 226 11.84 -7.39 -6.83
C VAL A 226 10.99 -7.06 -8.06
N LEU A 227 11.40 -7.47 -9.26
CA LEU A 227 10.65 -7.21 -10.49
C LEU A 227 9.28 -7.88 -10.46
N GLN A 228 9.22 -9.14 -10.00
CA GLN A 228 7.95 -9.84 -9.87
C GLN A 228 6.98 -9.09 -8.94
N SER A 229 7.41 -8.77 -7.73
CA SER A 229 6.53 -8.10 -6.77
C SER A 229 6.20 -6.66 -7.20
N THR A 230 7.12 -5.96 -7.86
CA THR A 230 6.89 -4.61 -8.39
C THR A 230 5.80 -4.63 -9.46
N PHE A 231 5.97 -5.42 -10.50
CA PHE A 231 4.98 -5.46 -11.57
C PHE A 231 3.69 -6.17 -11.18
N GLY A 232 3.73 -7.15 -10.25
CA GLY A 232 2.55 -7.75 -9.67
C GLY A 232 1.65 -6.73 -8.95
N ILE A 233 2.26 -5.84 -8.16
CA ILE A 233 1.54 -4.71 -7.54
C ILE A 233 1.07 -3.71 -8.59
N CYS A 234 1.84 -3.45 -9.65
CA CYS A 234 1.44 -2.52 -10.71
C CYS A 234 0.18 -2.96 -11.46
N VAL A 235 -0.10 -4.27 -11.58
CA VAL A 235 -1.40 -4.74 -12.12
C VAL A 235 -2.56 -4.18 -11.31
N PHE A 236 -2.46 -4.22 -9.98
CA PHE A 236 -3.48 -3.67 -9.10
C PHE A 236 -3.58 -2.14 -9.22
N PHE A 237 -2.45 -1.43 -9.32
CA PHE A 237 -2.47 0.02 -9.47
C PHE A 237 -3.00 0.46 -10.84
N ALA A 238 -2.75 -0.29 -11.92
CA ALA A 238 -3.38 -0.06 -13.21
C ALA A 238 -4.91 -0.23 -13.13
N PHE A 239 -5.37 -1.29 -12.47
CA PHE A 239 -6.79 -1.54 -12.23
C PHE A 239 -7.46 -0.41 -11.46
N ILE A 240 -6.95 -0.04 -10.27
CA ILE A 240 -7.58 1.01 -9.44
C ILE A 240 -7.52 2.40 -10.08
N SER A 241 -6.61 2.62 -11.02
CA SER A 241 -6.48 3.85 -11.78
C SER A 241 -7.61 4.05 -12.79
N GLY A 242 -8.07 2.97 -13.43
CA GLY A 242 -9.08 3.03 -14.50
C GLY A 242 -10.45 2.50 -14.11
N ALA A 243 -10.55 1.57 -13.15
CA ALA A 243 -11.80 0.89 -12.83
C ALA A 243 -12.93 1.81 -12.33
N PRO A 244 -12.69 2.83 -11.47
CA PRO A 244 -13.73 3.79 -11.09
C PRO A 244 -14.27 4.56 -12.30
N TYR A 245 -13.37 5.01 -13.19
CA TYR A 245 -13.76 5.70 -14.42
C TYR A 245 -14.58 4.79 -15.34
N PHE A 246 -14.13 3.56 -15.55
CA PHE A 246 -14.85 2.58 -16.35
C PHE A 246 -16.27 2.31 -15.80
N MET A 247 -16.40 2.10 -14.49
CA MET A 247 -17.68 1.85 -13.85
C MET A 247 -18.63 3.05 -13.94
N MET A 248 -18.17 4.24 -13.59
CA MET A 248 -19.02 5.42 -13.43
C MET A 248 -19.23 6.19 -14.73
N ASN A 249 -18.17 6.42 -15.51
CA ASN A 249 -18.26 7.25 -16.72
C ASN A 249 -18.59 6.44 -17.98
N VAL A 250 -18.09 5.20 -18.10
CA VAL A 250 -18.31 4.38 -19.29
C VAL A 250 -19.59 3.52 -19.15
N LEU A 251 -19.77 2.85 -18.00
CA LEU A 251 -20.93 1.98 -17.76
C LEU A 251 -22.11 2.70 -17.09
N GLY A 252 -21.95 3.95 -16.65
CA GLY A 252 -23.00 4.71 -15.97
C GLY A 252 -23.43 4.11 -14.62
N ARG A 253 -22.55 3.33 -13.98
CA ARG A 253 -22.84 2.67 -12.70
C ARG A 253 -22.57 3.60 -11.52
N SER A 254 -23.22 3.33 -10.38
CA SER A 254 -23.04 4.12 -9.18
C SER A 254 -21.70 3.83 -8.48
N ALA A 255 -21.20 4.81 -7.70
CA ALA A 255 -20.02 4.62 -6.88
C ALA A 255 -20.17 3.50 -5.83
N PRO A 256 -21.32 3.33 -5.13
CA PRO A 256 -21.55 2.19 -4.26
C PRO A 256 -21.46 0.83 -4.97
N GLU A 257 -21.95 0.71 -6.21
CA GLU A 257 -21.84 -0.52 -7.00
C GLU A 257 -20.37 -0.87 -7.26
N TYR A 258 -19.53 0.12 -7.62
CA TYR A 258 -18.09 -0.09 -7.73
C TYR A 258 -17.49 -0.62 -6.41
N GLY A 259 -17.89 -0.03 -5.27
CA GLY A 259 -17.45 -0.47 -3.95
C GLY A 259 -17.78 -1.93 -3.65
N LEU A 260 -18.98 -2.38 -4.02
CA LEU A 260 -19.40 -3.79 -3.85
C LEU A 260 -18.55 -4.74 -4.69
N TRP A 261 -18.33 -4.43 -5.96
CA TRP A 261 -17.45 -5.21 -6.84
C TRP A 261 -16.01 -5.26 -6.31
N PHE A 262 -15.52 -4.15 -5.76
CA PHE A 262 -14.18 -4.07 -5.17
C PHE A 262 -14.00 -4.98 -3.96
N ILE A 263 -15.04 -5.18 -3.14
CA ILE A 263 -15.01 -6.13 -2.01
C ILE A 263 -14.70 -7.55 -2.50
N LEU A 264 -15.28 -7.99 -3.62
CA LEU A 264 -15.02 -9.33 -4.17
C LEU A 264 -13.55 -9.50 -4.56
N VAL A 265 -12.96 -8.50 -5.21
CA VAL A 265 -11.52 -8.50 -5.55
C VAL A 265 -10.66 -8.57 -4.28
N SER A 266 -11.03 -7.82 -3.26
CA SER A 266 -10.32 -7.79 -1.98
C SER A 266 -10.41 -9.11 -1.24
N VAL A 267 -11.58 -9.76 -1.23
CA VAL A 267 -11.78 -11.10 -0.65
C VAL A 267 -10.90 -12.13 -1.38
N ALA A 268 -10.84 -12.07 -2.72
CA ALA A 268 -9.95 -12.94 -3.49
C ALA A 268 -8.47 -12.73 -3.15
N PHE A 269 -8.02 -11.48 -2.98
CA PHE A 269 -6.66 -11.16 -2.53
C PHE A 269 -6.38 -11.71 -1.13
N MET A 270 -7.32 -11.57 -0.20
CA MET A 270 -7.19 -12.11 1.16
C MET A 270 -7.14 -13.63 1.15
N ALA A 271 -7.96 -14.30 0.34
CA ALA A 271 -7.90 -15.75 0.16
C ALA A 271 -6.52 -16.20 -0.35
N GLY A 272 -5.95 -15.46 -1.33
CA GLY A 272 -4.60 -15.68 -1.82
C GLY A 272 -3.53 -15.57 -0.72
N ASN A 273 -3.60 -14.55 0.13
CA ASN A 273 -2.70 -14.40 1.27
C ASN A 273 -2.84 -15.54 2.29
N LEU A 274 -4.06 -16.04 2.53
CA LEU A 274 -4.29 -17.19 3.40
C LEU A 274 -3.68 -18.46 2.82
N VAL A 275 -3.80 -18.66 1.49
CA VAL A 275 -3.13 -19.77 0.78
C VAL A 275 -1.61 -19.63 0.93
N ALA A 276 -1.04 -18.45 0.72
CA ALA A 276 0.39 -18.19 0.94
C ALA A 276 0.81 -18.59 2.35
N GLY A 277 0.13 -18.11 3.37
CA GLY A 277 0.48 -18.39 4.77
C GLY A 277 0.47 -19.88 5.14
N ARG A 278 -0.42 -20.67 4.51
CA ARG A 278 -0.54 -22.11 4.80
C ARG A 278 0.35 -23.01 3.93
N MET A 279 0.60 -22.60 2.69
CA MET A 279 1.20 -23.49 1.69
C MET A 279 2.65 -23.14 1.34
N SER A 280 3.14 -21.93 1.59
CA SER A 280 4.50 -21.52 1.22
C SER A 280 5.57 -22.37 1.86
N GLY A 281 5.38 -22.79 3.11
CA GLY A 281 6.32 -23.69 3.79
C GLY A 281 6.37 -25.12 3.22
N ARG A 282 5.30 -25.58 2.55
CA ARG A 282 5.20 -26.92 1.97
C ARG A 282 5.58 -26.96 0.50
N ILE A 283 5.15 -25.96 -0.28
CA ILE A 283 5.32 -25.89 -1.74
C ILE A 283 6.65 -25.21 -2.09
N GLY A 284 7.11 -24.29 -1.25
CA GLY A 284 8.28 -23.43 -1.47
C GLY A 284 7.92 -22.08 -2.10
N LEU A 285 8.71 -21.05 -1.75
CA LEU A 285 8.47 -19.65 -2.18
C LEU A 285 8.39 -19.52 -3.71
N ASP A 286 9.33 -20.12 -4.42
CA ASP A 286 9.47 -19.99 -5.87
C ASP A 286 8.29 -20.53 -6.65
N ARG A 287 7.79 -21.69 -6.24
CA ARG A 287 6.62 -22.32 -6.89
C ARG A 287 5.35 -21.51 -6.63
N MET A 288 5.22 -20.94 -5.43
CA MET A 288 4.12 -20.05 -5.09
C MET A 288 4.17 -18.76 -5.91
N VAL A 289 5.35 -18.16 -6.05
CA VAL A 289 5.54 -16.96 -6.89
C VAL A 289 5.20 -17.26 -8.34
N LEU A 290 5.68 -18.38 -8.89
CA LEU A 290 5.41 -18.77 -10.28
C LEU A 290 3.91 -19.02 -10.53
N ALA A 291 3.27 -19.82 -9.68
CA ALA A 291 1.85 -20.14 -9.81
C ALA A 291 0.97 -18.88 -9.74
N GLY A 292 1.27 -17.96 -8.79
CA GLY A 292 0.54 -16.71 -8.67
C GLY A 292 0.75 -15.76 -9.83
N SER A 293 1.99 -15.67 -10.34
CA SER A 293 2.28 -14.85 -11.51
C SER A 293 1.57 -15.39 -12.77
N LEU A 294 1.50 -16.71 -12.96
CA LEU A 294 0.78 -17.32 -14.07
C LEU A 294 -0.73 -17.05 -13.98
N LEU A 295 -1.31 -17.15 -12.78
CA LEU A 295 -2.72 -16.84 -12.56
C LEU A 295 -3.02 -15.36 -12.82
N ALA A 296 -2.11 -14.46 -12.41
CA ALA A 296 -2.22 -13.03 -12.68
C ALA A 296 -2.12 -12.72 -14.18
N VAL A 297 -1.22 -13.38 -14.92
CA VAL A 297 -1.13 -13.27 -16.38
C VAL A 297 -2.43 -13.75 -17.02
N ALA A 298 -2.90 -14.95 -16.69
CA ALA A 298 -4.12 -15.51 -17.27
C ALA A 298 -5.33 -14.60 -17.01
N GLY A 299 -5.51 -14.12 -15.78
CA GLY A 299 -6.60 -13.21 -15.42
C GLY A 299 -6.51 -11.87 -16.15
N SER A 300 -5.33 -11.24 -16.19
CA SER A 300 -5.16 -9.94 -16.84
C SER A 300 -5.37 -10.00 -18.36
N TRP A 301 -4.87 -11.04 -19.02
CA TRP A 301 -5.08 -11.24 -20.44
C TRP A 301 -6.52 -11.64 -20.77
N LEU A 302 -7.19 -12.40 -19.88
CA LEU A 302 -8.62 -12.69 -20.02
C LEU A 302 -9.46 -11.40 -19.90
N ALA A 303 -9.18 -10.53 -18.93
CA ALA A 303 -9.84 -9.23 -18.82
C ALA A 303 -9.66 -8.40 -20.10
N PHE A 304 -8.42 -8.32 -20.61
CA PHE A 304 -8.10 -7.60 -21.83
C PHE A 304 -8.89 -8.16 -23.04
N ALA A 305 -8.91 -9.49 -23.22
CA ALA A 305 -9.62 -10.14 -24.31
C ALA A 305 -11.14 -9.94 -24.24
N LEU A 306 -11.74 -10.06 -23.05
CA LEU A 306 -13.18 -9.84 -22.86
C LEU A 306 -13.57 -8.38 -23.17
N LEU A 307 -12.76 -7.42 -22.75
CA LEU A 307 -13.02 -6.01 -23.02
C LEU A 307 -12.80 -5.63 -24.48
N LEU A 308 -11.84 -6.25 -25.18
CA LEU A 308 -11.67 -6.10 -26.64
C LEU A 308 -12.87 -6.64 -27.43
N GLY A 309 -13.50 -7.71 -26.94
CA GLY A 309 -14.72 -8.29 -27.56
C GLY A 309 -15.99 -7.45 -27.38
N ALA A 310 -15.87 -6.18 -26.96
CA ALA A 310 -16.97 -5.25 -26.72
C ALA A 310 -17.99 -5.72 -25.64
N THR A 311 -17.62 -6.66 -24.79
CA THR A 311 -18.43 -7.10 -23.64
C THR A 311 -18.19 -6.15 -22.46
N TRP A 312 -18.64 -4.92 -22.58
CA TRP A 312 -18.43 -3.91 -21.54
C TRP A 312 -19.45 -4.09 -20.42
N ALA A 313 -19.09 -4.94 -19.47
CA ALA A 313 -19.87 -5.23 -18.28
C ALA A 313 -18.96 -5.28 -17.05
N PRO A 314 -19.46 -4.99 -15.85
CA PRO A 314 -18.66 -5.11 -14.61
C PRO A 314 -18.01 -6.48 -14.48
N LEU A 315 -18.75 -7.55 -14.78
CA LEU A 315 -18.27 -8.94 -14.67
C LEU A 315 -17.05 -9.20 -15.58
N ALA A 316 -17.00 -8.62 -16.79
CA ALA A 316 -15.90 -8.81 -17.74
C ALA A 316 -14.56 -8.25 -17.21
N LEU A 317 -14.60 -7.26 -16.31
CA LEU A 317 -13.42 -6.71 -15.65
C LEU A 317 -13.16 -7.37 -14.28
N PHE A 318 -14.18 -7.44 -13.42
CA PHE A 318 -13.99 -7.83 -12.02
C PHE A 318 -13.81 -9.33 -11.82
N ALA A 319 -14.44 -10.21 -12.60
CA ALA A 319 -14.25 -11.66 -12.47
C ALA A 319 -12.81 -12.10 -12.81
N PRO A 320 -12.20 -11.68 -13.94
CA PRO A 320 -10.78 -11.93 -14.17
C PRO A 320 -9.88 -11.24 -13.14
N MET A 321 -10.23 -10.04 -12.67
CA MET A 321 -9.47 -9.33 -11.64
C MET A 321 -9.47 -10.08 -10.30
N MET A 322 -10.52 -10.84 -9.96
CA MET A 322 -10.50 -11.72 -8.79
C MET A 322 -9.42 -12.81 -8.91
N ALA A 323 -9.24 -13.40 -10.11
CA ALA A 323 -8.16 -14.36 -10.35
C ALA A 323 -6.77 -13.69 -10.22
N VAL A 324 -6.61 -12.48 -10.76
CA VAL A 324 -5.39 -11.66 -10.57
C VAL A 324 -5.14 -11.42 -9.09
N ALA A 325 -6.14 -10.97 -8.36
CA ALA A 325 -6.03 -10.66 -6.94
C ALA A 325 -5.65 -11.88 -6.11
N LEU A 326 -6.29 -13.04 -6.37
CA LEU A 326 -5.94 -14.31 -5.76
C LEU A 326 -4.47 -14.68 -6.04
N GLY A 327 -4.03 -14.60 -7.30
CA GLY A 327 -2.66 -14.89 -7.72
C GLY A 327 -1.64 -13.95 -7.07
N ASN A 328 -1.91 -12.65 -7.06
CA ASN A 328 -1.06 -11.67 -6.39
C ASN A 328 -1.04 -11.85 -4.86
N GLY A 329 -2.14 -12.31 -4.27
CA GLY A 329 -2.23 -12.62 -2.85
C GLY A 329 -1.24 -13.69 -2.40
N PHE A 330 -0.90 -14.67 -3.24
CA PHE A 330 0.13 -15.64 -2.89
C PHE A 330 1.49 -15.41 -3.58
N SER A 331 1.58 -14.70 -4.68
CA SER A 331 2.88 -14.44 -5.31
C SER A 331 3.65 -13.27 -4.66
N VAL A 332 3.00 -12.13 -4.42
CA VAL A 332 3.66 -10.91 -3.94
C VAL A 332 4.29 -11.06 -2.55
N PRO A 333 3.60 -11.59 -1.52
CA PRO A 333 4.21 -11.80 -0.20
C PRO A 333 5.40 -12.76 -0.25
N ASN A 334 5.31 -13.83 -1.04
CA ASN A 334 6.39 -14.80 -1.21
C ASN A 334 7.59 -14.18 -1.92
N ALA A 335 7.38 -13.35 -2.94
CA ALA A 335 8.45 -12.63 -3.60
C ALA A 335 9.12 -11.60 -2.69
N GLN A 336 8.36 -10.87 -1.88
CA GLN A 336 8.92 -9.96 -0.87
C GLN A 336 9.76 -10.71 0.17
N ALA A 337 9.29 -11.85 0.66
CA ALA A 337 10.05 -12.71 1.55
C ALA A 337 11.32 -13.26 0.88
N GLY A 338 11.22 -13.67 -0.40
CA GLY A 338 12.33 -14.11 -1.21
C GLY A 338 13.40 -13.04 -1.38
N ALA A 339 13.01 -11.80 -1.73
CA ALA A 339 13.92 -10.67 -1.91
C ALA A 339 14.75 -10.37 -0.64
N VAL A 340 14.11 -10.44 0.52
CA VAL A 340 14.77 -10.20 1.83
C VAL A 340 15.67 -11.36 2.24
N SER A 341 15.38 -12.59 1.79
CA SER A 341 16.14 -13.78 2.15
C SER A 341 17.39 -14.02 1.32
N VAL A 342 17.56 -13.33 0.19
CA VAL A 342 18.75 -13.45 -0.69
C VAL A 342 20.02 -13.10 0.08
N GLU A 343 20.00 -12.04 0.87
CA GLU A 343 21.13 -11.58 1.69
C GLU A 343 20.59 -11.17 3.07
N PRO A 344 20.58 -12.09 4.05
CA PRO A 344 19.97 -11.84 5.36
C PRO A 344 20.58 -10.65 6.13
N LEU A 345 21.88 -10.39 5.92
CA LEU A 345 22.57 -9.25 6.55
C LEU A 345 22.11 -7.90 5.99
N LEU A 346 21.56 -7.88 4.78
CA LEU A 346 21.08 -6.69 4.08
C LEU A 346 19.53 -6.62 4.00
N ALA A 347 18.82 -7.40 4.82
CA ALA A 347 17.37 -7.51 4.80
C ALA A 347 16.63 -6.16 4.82
N GLY A 348 17.11 -5.21 5.61
CA GLY A 348 16.55 -3.85 5.67
C GLY A 348 16.73 -3.07 4.36
N THR A 349 17.93 -3.12 3.77
CA THR A 349 18.24 -2.48 2.49
C THR A 349 17.45 -3.15 1.34
N ALA A 350 17.37 -4.48 1.34
CA ALA A 350 16.59 -5.24 0.36
C ALA A 350 15.10 -4.87 0.40
N SER A 351 14.50 -4.80 1.59
CA SER A 351 13.11 -4.38 1.78
C SER A 351 12.88 -2.94 1.35
N GLY A 352 13.83 -2.03 1.64
CA GLY A 352 13.77 -0.62 1.24
C GLY A 352 13.78 -0.45 -0.28
N ILE A 353 14.72 -1.10 -0.98
CA ILE A 353 14.82 -1.07 -2.45
C ILE A 353 13.55 -1.66 -3.07
N ALA A 354 13.10 -2.83 -2.60
CA ALA A 354 11.90 -3.48 -3.12
C ALA A 354 10.66 -2.59 -2.94
N GLY A 355 10.43 -2.06 -1.73
CA GLY A 355 9.28 -1.21 -1.45
C GLY A 355 9.29 0.11 -2.23
N PHE A 356 10.46 0.75 -2.37
CA PHE A 356 10.59 1.94 -3.19
C PHE A 356 10.30 1.63 -4.66
N SER A 357 10.92 0.57 -5.23
CA SER A 357 10.70 0.18 -6.63
C SER A 357 9.23 -0.08 -6.92
N GLN A 358 8.53 -0.78 -6.02
CA GLN A 358 7.09 -1.06 -6.14
C GLN A 358 6.26 0.23 -6.24
N MET A 359 6.45 1.16 -5.31
CA MET A 359 5.64 2.38 -5.26
C MET A 359 6.03 3.37 -6.37
N PHE A 360 7.32 3.44 -6.72
CA PHE A 360 7.79 4.29 -7.80
C PHE A 360 7.19 3.87 -9.15
N VAL A 361 7.32 2.58 -9.51
CA VAL A 361 6.76 2.07 -10.77
C VAL A 361 5.22 2.11 -10.75
N ALA A 362 4.58 1.84 -9.60
CA ALA A 362 3.15 1.97 -9.44
C ALA A 362 2.66 3.41 -9.70
N ALA A 363 3.38 4.42 -9.22
CA ALA A 363 3.05 5.82 -9.50
C ALA A 363 3.13 6.15 -11.01
N LEU A 364 4.16 5.64 -11.71
CA LEU A 364 4.30 5.82 -13.16
C LEU A 364 3.18 5.13 -13.93
N VAL A 365 2.87 3.87 -13.59
CA VAL A 365 1.77 3.11 -14.23
C VAL A 365 0.43 3.79 -14.00
N THR A 366 0.16 4.21 -12.76
CA THR A 366 -1.05 4.95 -12.41
C THR A 366 -1.20 6.22 -13.26
N GLN A 367 -0.13 7.01 -13.38
CA GLN A 367 -0.15 8.23 -14.18
C GLN A 367 -0.33 7.92 -15.67
N ALA A 368 0.37 6.92 -16.20
CA ALA A 368 0.28 6.53 -17.59
C ALA A 368 -1.14 6.09 -17.98
N VAL A 369 -1.79 5.27 -17.15
CA VAL A 369 -3.21 4.89 -17.36
C VAL A 369 -4.11 6.14 -17.39
N GLY A 370 -3.90 7.09 -16.47
CA GLY A 370 -4.72 8.30 -16.42
C GLY A 370 -4.52 9.24 -17.61
N VAL A 371 -3.30 9.38 -18.11
CA VAL A 371 -2.97 10.21 -19.28
C VAL A 371 -3.50 9.59 -20.58
N LEU A 372 -3.42 8.27 -20.69
CA LEU A 372 -3.84 7.53 -21.90
C LEU A 372 -5.33 7.18 -21.89
N GLN A 373 -6.07 7.60 -20.85
CA GLN A 373 -7.52 7.36 -20.78
C GLN A 373 -8.25 8.08 -21.90
N ASP A 374 -8.91 7.31 -22.76
CA ASP A 374 -9.55 7.75 -24.02
C ASP A 374 -11.07 7.55 -24.06
N GLY A 375 -11.69 7.30 -22.91
CA GLY A 375 -13.12 6.96 -22.82
C GLY A 375 -13.40 5.46 -22.96
N THR A 376 -12.36 4.64 -23.11
CA THR A 376 -12.47 3.19 -23.21
C THR A 376 -11.78 2.47 -22.06
N PRO A 377 -12.07 1.20 -21.80
CA PRO A 377 -11.34 0.40 -20.79
C PRO A 377 -9.96 -0.08 -21.29
N TYR A 378 -9.61 0.15 -22.56
CA TYR A 378 -8.43 -0.46 -23.18
C TYR A 378 -7.10 -0.05 -22.57
N PRO A 379 -6.83 1.25 -22.28
CA PRO A 379 -5.56 1.63 -21.65
C PRO A 379 -5.33 0.90 -20.32
N MET A 380 -6.33 0.90 -19.43
CA MET A 380 -6.26 0.18 -18.16
C MET A 380 -5.98 -1.31 -18.36
N ALA A 381 -6.75 -1.98 -19.20
CA ALA A 381 -6.63 -3.43 -19.43
C ALA A 381 -5.28 -3.80 -20.09
N ALA A 382 -4.78 -2.97 -21.02
CA ALA A 382 -3.47 -3.14 -21.63
C ALA A 382 -2.33 -3.02 -20.62
N PHE A 383 -2.38 -2.02 -19.73
CA PHE A 383 -1.39 -1.88 -18.65
C PHE A 383 -1.46 -3.04 -17.65
N MET A 384 -2.65 -3.53 -17.30
CA MET A 384 -2.81 -4.72 -16.46
C MET A 384 -2.13 -5.94 -17.11
N ALA A 385 -2.42 -6.20 -18.40
CA ALA A 385 -1.86 -7.33 -19.13
C ALA A 385 -0.32 -7.21 -19.29
N ALA A 386 0.18 -6.00 -19.61
CA ALA A 386 1.60 -5.74 -19.75
C ALA A 386 2.35 -5.91 -18.40
N CYS A 387 1.83 -5.33 -17.32
CA CYS A 387 2.41 -5.47 -15.98
C CYS A 387 2.40 -6.93 -15.51
N ALA A 388 1.34 -7.69 -15.76
CA ALA A 388 1.27 -9.11 -15.42
C ALA A 388 2.34 -9.92 -16.19
N ALA A 389 2.51 -9.67 -17.49
CA ALA A 389 3.54 -10.29 -18.30
C ALA A 389 4.96 -9.92 -17.80
N LEU A 390 5.20 -8.64 -17.50
CA LEU A 390 6.48 -8.16 -16.94
C LEU A 390 6.76 -8.75 -15.56
N SER A 391 5.73 -8.96 -14.72
CA SER A 391 5.85 -9.63 -13.43
C SER A 391 6.37 -11.07 -13.60
N PHE A 392 5.76 -11.83 -14.51
CA PHE A 392 6.17 -13.20 -14.80
C PHE A 392 7.57 -13.26 -15.44
N LEU A 393 7.83 -12.45 -16.47
CA LEU A 393 9.13 -12.42 -17.15
C LEU A 393 10.25 -11.94 -16.20
N GLY A 394 9.98 -10.92 -15.38
CA GLY A 394 10.90 -10.41 -14.37
C GLY A 394 11.28 -11.44 -13.31
N PHE A 395 10.42 -12.43 -13.05
CA PHE A 395 10.75 -13.55 -12.18
C PHE A 395 11.63 -14.60 -12.87
N VAL A 396 11.35 -14.91 -14.12
CA VAL A 396 11.97 -16.05 -14.84
C VAL A 396 13.31 -15.68 -15.48
N LEU A 397 13.41 -14.51 -16.13
CA LEU A 397 14.57 -14.15 -16.94
C LEU A 397 15.87 -13.97 -16.13
N PRO A 398 15.90 -13.19 -15.01
CA PRO A 398 17.14 -12.98 -14.27
C PRO A 398 17.71 -14.29 -13.68
N ARG A 399 16.85 -15.25 -13.35
CA ARG A 399 17.25 -16.57 -12.84
C ARG A 399 17.88 -17.44 -13.91
N ARG A 400 17.33 -17.41 -15.12
CA ARG A 400 17.92 -18.16 -16.26
C ARG A 400 19.30 -17.63 -16.63
N TRP A 401 19.53 -16.33 -16.51
CA TRP A 401 20.84 -15.74 -16.77
C TRP A 401 21.86 -16.08 -15.70
N ALA A 402 21.47 -16.05 -14.43
CA ALA A 402 22.34 -16.47 -13.33
C ALA A 402 22.74 -17.97 -13.44
N ALA A 403 21.82 -18.84 -13.88
CA ALA A 403 22.10 -20.26 -14.08
C ALA A 403 22.98 -20.58 -15.31
N ARG A 404 23.12 -19.65 -16.26
CA ARG A 404 23.99 -19.82 -17.44
C ARG A 404 25.39 -19.27 -17.26
N GLY A 405 25.61 -18.46 -16.21
CA GLY A 405 26.91 -17.86 -15.89
C GLY A 405 27.63 -18.55 -14.72
N ALA A 406 27.01 -19.56 -14.13
CA ALA A 406 27.60 -20.48 -13.14
C ALA A 406 27.93 -21.83 -13.80
#